data_98a664edf303c92185da492d125a2897
#
_entry.id   98a664edf303c92185da492d125a2897
#
_cell.length_a   1.000
_cell.length_b   1.000
_cell.length_c   1.000
_cell.angle_alpha   90.00
_cell.angle_beta   90.00
_cell.angle_gamma   90.00
#
_symmetry.space_group_name_H-M   'P 1'
#
loop_
_entity.id
_entity.type
_entity.pdbx_description
1 polymer ?
#
loop_
_entity_poly.entity_id
_entity_poly.type
_entity_poly.pdbx_seq_one_letter_code
_entity_poly.pdbx_strand_id
1 'polypeptide(L)'
;MRALVCHSLTGIDGLKVEENWQEPVAGPGEVLVDVQAASLNYPDVLMLRGLYQEKPPLPFIPGLELAGVVAAVGEGVTRSKPGDRVVAYATRAVAERVAVRQEFVLPMPSTLDFAAASGLCLTYFTSYHALKQRAQLAAGETLLVLGAAGGVGVTAVELGKVMGATVIAAASSDEKLEVARSLGADHLVNYSTQDLRERIKEITGGAGVDVVYDPVGGPYTEPAVRSLAWKGRYLVIGFAAGDIPKLPINLLLLKGASLVGVFFGAFAKREPKVQLQNVRELWEMLETGKLKPVVGEVHPLEDYAKAFRSLEGRTAKGKVVIDLGR
;
A
#
# COMPACT_ATOMS: atom_id res chain seq x y z
N MET A 1 -14.49 9.15 22.53
CA MET A 1 -13.98 9.57 21.21
C MET A 1 -14.80 8.96 20.08
N ARG A 2 -14.79 9.55 18.90
CA ARG A 2 -15.40 8.97 17.69
C ARG A 2 -14.48 7.93 17.08
N ALA A 3 -15.06 6.83 16.59
CA ALA A 3 -14.32 5.78 15.92
C ALA A 3 -15.22 5.03 14.94
N LEU A 4 -14.66 4.53 13.84
CA LEU A 4 -15.33 3.58 12.97
C LEU A 4 -15.17 2.17 13.54
N VAL A 5 -16.27 1.50 13.86
CA VAL A 5 -16.24 0.20 14.54
C VAL A 5 -16.89 -0.87 13.69
N CYS A 6 -16.19 -1.98 13.53
CA CYS A 6 -16.71 -3.19 12.89
C CYS A 6 -17.33 -4.11 13.97
N HIS A 7 -18.64 -4.31 13.89
CA HIS A 7 -19.42 -5.16 14.82
C HIS A 7 -19.67 -6.57 14.27
N SER A 8 -19.58 -6.75 12.95
CA SER A 8 -19.78 -8.05 12.31
C SER A 8 -18.98 -8.15 11.02
N LEU A 9 -18.60 -9.38 10.62
CA LEU A 9 -17.80 -9.63 9.42
C LEU A 9 -18.67 -9.70 8.14
N THR A 10 -19.55 -8.73 7.99
CA THR A 10 -20.49 -8.62 6.85
C THR A 10 -20.06 -7.55 5.83
N GLY A 11 -18.77 -7.17 5.86
CA GLY A 11 -18.26 -6.10 5.02
C GLY A 11 -18.65 -4.72 5.54
N ILE A 12 -18.96 -3.80 4.65
CA ILE A 12 -19.30 -2.41 4.99
C ILE A 12 -20.53 -2.31 5.89
N ASP A 13 -21.48 -3.23 5.74
CA ASP A 13 -22.72 -3.25 6.54
C ASP A 13 -22.46 -3.57 8.02
N GLY A 14 -21.31 -4.16 8.34
CA GLY A 14 -20.87 -4.41 9.71
C GLY A 14 -20.24 -3.21 10.41
N LEU A 15 -20.03 -2.10 9.69
CA LEU A 15 -19.39 -0.87 10.18
C LEU A 15 -20.41 0.12 10.74
N LYS A 16 -20.01 0.82 11.80
CA LYS A 16 -20.76 1.93 12.39
C LYS A 16 -19.81 2.95 12.98
N VAL A 17 -20.13 4.23 12.82
CA VAL A 17 -19.45 5.30 13.58
C VAL A 17 -20.02 5.30 15.01
N GLU A 18 -19.15 5.07 15.98
CA GLU A 18 -19.47 5.18 17.40
C GLU A 18 -18.97 6.54 17.94
N GLU A 19 -19.87 7.33 18.54
CA GLU A 19 -19.55 8.67 19.06
C GLU A 19 -18.83 8.63 20.41
N ASN A 20 -19.08 7.59 21.20
CA ASN A 20 -18.63 7.46 22.59
C ASN A 20 -17.73 6.21 22.78
N TRP A 21 -16.88 5.88 21.80
CA TRP A 21 -15.92 4.79 21.97
C TRP A 21 -14.90 5.14 23.07
N GLN A 22 -14.44 4.12 23.79
CA GLN A 22 -13.47 4.31 24.87
C GLN A 22 -12.18 4.92 24.32
N GLU A 23 -11.75 6.02 24.94
CA GLU A 23 -10.48 6.67 24.60
C GLU A 23 -9.29 5.81 25.06
N PRO A 24 -8.27 5.61 24.19
CA PRO A 24 -7.04 4.94 24.61
C PRO A 24 -6.18 5.86 25.49
N VAL A 25 -5.41 5.24 26.36
CA VAL A 25 -4.38 5.92 27.15
C VAL A 25 -3.03 5.36 26.73
N ALA A 26 -2.01 6.21 26.62
CA ALA A 26 -0.66 5.76 26.31
C ALA A 26 -0.09 4.96 27.49
N GLY A 27 0.12 3.66 27.29
CA GLY A 27 0.86 2.79 28.20
C GLY A 27 2.38 3.00 28.11
N PRO A 28 3.17 2.29 28.93
CA PRO A 28 4.62 2.34 28.83
C PRO A 28 5.14 2.00 27.43
N GLY A 29 5.98 2.86 26.85
CA GLY A 29 6.52 2.73 25.50
C GLY A 29 5.54 3.07 24.38
N GLU A 30 4.36 3.61 24.68
CA GLU A 30 3.34 4.00 23.71
C GLU A 30 3.22 5.52 23.56
N VAL A 31 2.84 5.92 22.35
CA VAL A 31 2.57 7.30 21.97
C VAL A 31 1.07 7.41 21.68
N LEU A 32 0.37 8.32 22.34
CA LEU A 32 -1.02 8.67 22.02
C LEU A 32 -1.02 9.69 20.89
N VAL A 33 -1.67 9.37 19.80
CA VAL A 33 -1.74 10.23 18.61
C VAL A 33 -3.19 10.74 18.44
N ASP A 34 -3.36 12.06 18.34
CA ASP A 34 -4.56 12.70 17.80
C ASP A 34 -4.51 12.53 16.27
N VAL A 35 -5.34 11.63 15.73
CA VAL A 35 -5.33 11.27 14.31
C VAL A 35 -5.97 12.38 13.50
N GLN A 36 -5.24 12.83 12.47
CA GLN A 36 -5.74 13.81 11.51
C GLN A 36 -6.23 13.14 10.24
N ALA A 37 -5.56 12.07 9.82
CA ALA A 37 -5.92 11.30 8.64
C ALA A 37 -5.57 9.83 8.82
N ALA A 38 -6.46 8.94 8.39
CA ALA A 38 -6.23 7.49 8.34
C ALA A 38 -6.43 6.99 6.91
N SER A 39 -5.45 6.26 6.39
CA SER A 39 -5.51 5.75 5.03
C SER A 39 -6.06 4.33 4.99
N LEU A 40 -7.01 4.08 4.10
CA LEU A 40 -7.59 2.77 3.88
C LEU A 40 -6.78 1.94 2.87
N ASN A 41 -6.78 0.64 3.07
CA ASN A 41 -6.06 -0.31 2.26
C ASN A 41 -6.93 -1.54 1.93
N TYR A 42 -6.57 -2.30 0.90
CA TYR A 42 -7.32 -3.51 0.54
C TYR A 42 -7.37 -4.58 1.67
N PRO A 43 -6.31 -4.75 2.50
CA PRO A 43 -6.41 -5.54 3.73
C PRO A 43 -7.54 -5.15 4.67
N ASP A 44 -7.89 -3.87 4.79
CA ASP A 44 -9.01 -3.44 5.63
C ASP A 44 -10.33 -4.02 5.11
N VAL A 45 -10.55 -3.99 3.78
CA VAL A 45 -11.72 -4.61 3.14
C VAL A 45 -11.78 -6.12 3.42
N LEU A 46 -10.63 -6.81 3.33
CA LEU A 46 -10.56 -8.25 3.62
C LEU A 46 -10.82 -8.56 5.10
N MET A 47 -10.34 -7.72 6.02
CA MET A 47 -10.60 -7.87 7.47
C MET A 47 -12.08 -7.75 7.79
N LEU A 48 -12.80 -6.81 7.18
CA LEU A 48 -14.25 -6.64 7.36
C LEU A 48 -15.06 -7.87 6.92
N ARG A 49 -14.46 -8.75 6.10
CA ARG A 49 -15.07 -10.01 5.62
C ARG A 49 -14.47 -11.27 6.28
N GLY A 50 -13.54 -11.09 7.22
CA GLY A 50 -12.82 -12.22 7.85
C GLY A 50 -11.92 -13.01 6.91
N LEU A 51 -11.53 -12.43 5.76
CA LEU A 51 -10.74 -13.07 4.71
C LEU A 51 -9.24 -12.73 4.79
N TYR A 52 -8.85 -11.82 5.68
CA TYR A 52 -7.45 -11.49 5.88
C TYR A 52 -6.75 -12.48 6.82
N GLN A 53 -5.41 -12.56 6.75
CA GLN A 53 -4.62 -13.48 7.57
C GLN A 53 -4.71 -13.14 9.07
N GLU A 54 -4.75 -11.84 9.40
CA GLU A 54 -4.95 -11.36 10.77
C GLU A 54 -6.45 -11.13 10.98
N LYS A 55 -7.02 -11.75 12.03
CA LYS A 55 -8.46 -11.69 12.35
C LYS A 55 -8.63 -11.06 13.73
N PRO A 56 -8.76 -9.74 13.82
CA PRO A 56 -9.02 -9.10 15.11
C PRO A 56 -10.38 -9.58 15.70
N PRO A 57 -10.47 -9.71 17.03
CA PRO A 57 -11.75 -10.03 17.67
C PRO A 57 -12.74 -8.88 17.48
N LEU A 58 -14.01 -9.22 17.32
CA LEU A 58 -15.10 -8.26 17.27
C LEU A 58 -15.46 -7.73 18.69
N PRO A 59 -15.86 -6.46 18.84
CA PRO A 59 -15.78 -5.42 17.83
C PRO A 59 -14.35 -4.87 17.66
N PHE A 60 -14.01 -4.39 16.46
CA PHE A 60 -12.70 -3.78 16.21
C PHE A 60 -12.80 -2.51 15.35
N ILE A 61 -11.79 -1.66 15.45
CA ILE A 61 -11.62 -0.47 14.60
C ILE A 61 -10.72 -0.84 13.42
N PRO A 62 -11.11 -0.62 12.15
CA PRO A 62 -10.26 -0.83 10.99
C PRO A 62 -9.18 0.25 10.84
N GLY A 63 -8.31 0.07 9.85
CA GLY A 63 -7.22 0.97 9.52
C GLY A 63 -5.88 0.47 10.04
N LEU A 64 -4.87 0.54 9.15
CA LEU A 64 -3.51 0.01 9.39
C LEU A 64 -2.44 1.09 9.39
N GLU A 65 -2.77 2.33 9.07
CA GLU A 65 -1.83 3.45 9.01
C GLU A 65 -2.55 4.78 9.22
N LEU A 66 -1.83 5.73 9.78
CA LEU A 66 -2.35 7.05 10.11
C LEU A 66 -1.27 8.14 10.01
N ALA A 67 -1.73 9.38 9.95
CA ALA A 67 -0.94 10.57 10.23
C ALA A 67 -1.68 11.44 11.27
N GLY A 68 -0.93 12.09 12.16
CA GLY A 68 -1.53 12.89 13.22
C GLY A 68 -0.50 13.65 14.03
N VAL A 69 -0.96 14.11 15.19
CA VAL A 69 -0.15 14.87 16.15
C VAL A 69 -0.06 14.12 17.47
N VAL A 70 1.12 14.04 18.03
CA VAL A 70 1.31 13.40 19.34
C VAL A 70 0.58 14.20 20.42
N ALA A 71 -0.40 13.57 21.08
CA ALA A 71 -1.16 14.15 22.19
C ALA A 71 -0.47 13.92 23.53
N ALA A 72 0.03 12.71 23.77
CA ALA A 72 0.73 12.33 25.00
C ALA A 72 1.72 11.18 24.72
N VAL A 73 2.63 10.97 25.65
CA VAL A 73 3.60 9.85 25.61
C VAL A 73 3.59 9.10 26.92
N GLY A 74 3.70 7.78 26.86
CA GLY A 74 3.83 6.91 28.01
C GLY A 74 5.27 6.88 28.56
N GLU A 75 5.43 6.23 29.71
CA GLU A 75 6.75 6.04 30.31
C GLU A 75 7.72 5.33 29.35
N GLY A 76 8.98 5.77 29.31
CA GLY A 76 10.03 5.18 28.49
C GLY A 76 10.00 5.57 27.01
N VAL A 77 9.08 6.44 26.57
CA VAL A 77 9.11 7.00 25.22
C VAL A 77 10.21 8.07 25.13
N THR A 78 11.10 7.92 24.13
CA THR A 78 12.26 8.81 23.94
C THR A 78 12.32 9.45 22.56
N ARG A 79 11.48 9.00 21.62
CA ARG A 79 11.57 9.40 20.20
C ARG A 79 10.50 10.39 19.76
N SER A 80 9.52 10.65 20.63
CA SER A 80 8.39 11.54 20.32
C SER A 80 8.03 12.36 21.54
N LYS A 81 7.47 13.53 21.33
CA LYS A 81 6.93 14.43 22.38
C LYS A 81 5.58 15.02 21.92
N PRO A 82 4.73 15.47 22.85
CA PRO A 82 3.49 16.17 22.52
C PRO A 82 3.74 17.32 21.54
N GLY A 83 2.88 17.42 20.51
CA GLY A 83 2.96 18.38 19.43
C GLY A 83 3.74 17.93 18.20
N ASP A 84 4.48 16.83 18.25
CA ASP A 84 5.19 16.29 17.08
C ASP A 84 4.18 15.80 16.03
N ARG A 85 4.40 16.17 14.75
CA ARG A 85 3.67 15.61 13.61
C ARG A 85 4.26 14.26 13.24
N VAL A 86 3.42 13.24 13.19
CA VAL A 86 3.86 11.85 13.04
C VAL A 86 3.03 11.07 12.01
N VAL A 87 3.64 10.04 11.47
CA VAL A 87 2.94 8.94 10.78
C VAL A 87 3.16 7.66 11.56
N ALA A 88 2.21 6.74 11.50
CA ALA A 88 2.37 5.46 12.17
C ALA A 88 1.79 4.29 11.35
N TYR A 89 2.49 3.16 11.42
CA TYR A 89 1.91 1.86 11.09
C TYR A 89 1.24 1.32 12.35
N ALA A 90 -0.09 1.38 12.37
CA ALA A 90 -0.85 1.09 13.57
C ALA A 90 -2.20 0.47 13.23
N THR A 91 -2.62 -0.55 13.96
CA THR A 91 -4.01 -1.02 13.94
C THR A 91 -4.93 0.00 14.59
N ARG A 92 -6.23 -0.03 14.27
CA ARG A 92 -7.26 0.86 14.81
C ARG A 92 -7.13 2.31 14.35
N ALA A 93 -6.60 2.54 13.15
CA ALA A 93 -6.27 3.88 12.68
C ALA A 93 -7.49 4.77 12.39
N VAL A 94 -8.68 4.20 12.08
CA VAL A 94 -9.87 5.00 11.78
C VAL A 94 -10.62 5.38 13.08
N ALA A 95 -9.95 6.18 13.91
CA ALA A 95 -10.46 6.72 15.17
C ALA A 95 -9.79 8.06 15.48
N GLU A 96 -10.43 8.92 16.26
CA GLU A 96 -9.86 10.24 16.64
C GLU A 96 -8.55 10.12 17.40
N ARG A 97 -8.35 9.05 18.19
CA ARG A 97 -7.12 8.81 18.98
C ARG A 97 -6.68 7.35 18.91
N VAL A 98 -5.39 7.15 18.80
CA VAL A 98 -4.78 5.81 18.80
C VAL A 98 -3.52 5.79 19.66
N ALA A 99 -3.39 4.81 20.56
CA ALA A 99 -2.16 4.53 21.26
C ALA A 99 -1.31 3.57 20.41
N VAL A 100 -0.07 3.96 20.10
CA VAL A 100 0.84 3.25 19.20
C VAL A 100 2.17 3.04 19.89
N ARG A 101 2.73 1.84 19.78
CA ARG A 101 4.11 1.57 20.24
C ARG A 101 5.11 2.50 19.53
N GLN A 102 6.03 3.12 20.28
CA GLN A 102 6.96 4.13 19.74
C GLN A 102 7.82 3.64 18.56
N GLU A 103 8.08 2.33 18.46
CA GLU A 103 8.84 1.75 17.34
C GLU A 103 8.12 1.82 15.99
N PHE A 104 6.79 2.02 15.99
CA PHE A 104 5.97 2.16 14.79
C PHE A 104 5.57 3.61 14.50
N VAL A 105 6.01 4.56 15.32
CA VAL A 105 5.78 5.99 15.14
C VAL A 105 7.02 6.62 14.53
N LEU A 106 6.82 7.37 13.45
CA LEU A 106 7.88 8.03 12.69
C LEU A 106 7.58 9.52 12.56
N PRO A 107 8.58 10.40 12.58
CA PRO A 107 8.35 11.80 12.29
C PRO A 107 7.79 11.95 10.89
N MET A 108 6.76 12.77 10.74
CA MET A 108 6.12 13.02 9.44
C MET A 108 7.07 13.84 8.54
N PRO A 109 7.24 13.52 7.24
CA PRO A 109 7.98 14.36 6.31
C PRO A 109 7.42 15.79 6.29
N SER A 110 8.32 16.77 6.33
CA SER A 110 7.94 18.18 6.46
C SER A 110 7.19 18.72 5.25
N THR A 111 7.43 18.13 4.09
CA THR A 111 6.87 18.49 2.79
C THR A 111 5.42 18.05 2.56
N LEU A 112 4.87 17.19 3.44
CA LEU A 112 3.57 16.57 3.26
C LEU A 112 2.49 17.15 4.19
N ASP A 113 1.25 17.12 3.73
CA ASP A 113 0.06 17.23 4.58
C ASP A 113 -0.32 15.88 5.22
N PHE A 114 -1.29 15.87 6.14
CA PHE A 114 -1.69 14.66 6.85
C PHE A 114 -2.33 13.62 5.93
N ALA A 115 -3.09 14.04 4.92
CA ALA A 115 -3.74 13.13 3.98
C ALA A 115 -2.69 12.36 3.17
N ALA A 116 -1.72 13.05 2.58
CA ALA A 116 -0.63 12.42 1.83
C ALA A 116 0.25 11.54 2.73
N ALA A 117 0.58 12.01 3.93
CA ALA A 117 1.44 11.30 4.87
C ALA A 117 0.78 10.03 5.43
N SER A 118 -0.56 10.02 5.61
CA SER A 118 -1.28 8.87 6.17
C SER A 118 -1.14 7.59 5.33
N GLY A 119 -0.82 7.69 4.05
CA GLY A 119 -0.69 6.55 3.13
C GLY A 119 0.73 6.01 2.93
N LEU A 120 1.71 6.47 3.71
CA LEU A 120 3.12 6.11 3.50
C LEU A 120 3.50 4.72 4.02
N CYS A 121 3.05 4.40 5.24
CA CYS A 121 3.60 3.27 6.01
C CYS A 121 3.27 1.89 5.43
N LEU A 122 2.14 1.74 4.75
CA LEU A 122 1.81 0.45 4.16
C LEU A 122 2.27 0.37 2.70
N THR A 123 1.96 1.39 1.89
CA THR A 123 2.15 1.29 0.44
C THR A 123 3.60 1.50 0.00
N TYR A 124 4.27 2.58 0.45
CA TYR A 124 5.68 2.78 0.11
C TYR A 124 6.59 1.73 0.74
N PHE A 125 6.33 1.34 2.00
CA PHE A 125 7.15 0.33 2.65
C PHE A 125 7.02 -1.03 1.98
N THR A 126 5.81 -1.43 1.59
CA THR A 126 5.58 -2.67 0.84
C THR A 126 6.28 -2.62 -0.51
N SER A 127 6.08 -1.55 -1.29
CA SER A 127 6.63 -1.45 -2.64
C SER A 127 8.15 -1.33 -2.63
N TYR A 128 8.71 -0.58 -1.68
CA TYR A 128 10.17 -0.46 -1.56
C TYR A 128 10.82 -1.78 -1.16
N HIS A 129 10.25 -2.49 -0.17
CA HIS A 129 10.69 -3.84 0.18
C HIS A 129 10.60 -4.81 -1.01
N ALA A 130 9.48 -4.77 -1.72
CA ALA A 130 9.25 -5.62 -2.88
C ALA A 130 10.31 -5.40 -3.98
N LEU A 131 10.55 -4.15 -4.36
CA LEU A 131 11.46 -3.80 -5.44
C LEU A 131 12.93 -3.93 -5.02
N LYS A 132 13.29 -3.44 -3.83
CA LYS A 132 14.68 -3.42 -3.38
C LYS A 132 15.18 -4.77 -2.88
N GLN A 133 14.49 -5.39 -1.90
CA GLN A 133 14.99 -6.62 -1.29
C GLN A 133 14.52 -7.88 -2.03
N ARG A 134 13.24 -7.90 -2.49
CA ARG A 134 12.68 -9.12 -3.08
C ARG A 134 13.00 -9.27 -4.56
N ALA A 135 12.81 -8.22 -5.35
CA ALA A 135 13.17 -8.22 -6.76
C ALA A 135 14.66 -7.94 -7.00
N GLN A 136 15.30 -7.17 -6.11
CA GLN A 136 16.63 -6.59 -6.36
C GLN A 136 16.62 -5.84 -7.71
N LEU A 137 15.62 -4.98 -7.90
CA LEU A 137 15.42 -4.21 -9.13
C LEU A 137 16.66 -3.35 -9.42
N ALA A 138 17.24 -3.52 -10.60
CA ALA A 138 18.40 -2.76 -11.05
C ALA A 138 18.01 -1.67 -12.06
N ALA A 139 18.81 -0.62 -12.13
CA ALA A 139 18.65 0.41 -13.16
C ALA A 139 18.78 -0.20 -14.56
N GLY A 140 17.90 0.22 -15.47
CA GLY A 140 17.84 -0.29 -16.86
C GLY A 140 16.98 -1.55 -17.03
N GLU A 141 16.51 -2.20 -15.95
CA GLU A 141 15.56 -3.30 -16.04
C GLU A 141 14.15 -2.79 -16.40
N THR A 142 13.34 -3.67 -16.97
CA THR A 142 11.94 -3.41 -17.30
C THR A 142 11.02 -3.93 -16.20
N LEU A 143 10.24 -3.05 -15.58
CA LEU A 143 9.27 -3.34 -14.53
C LEU A 143 7.85 -3.25 -15.07
N LEU A 144 7.09 -4.35 -15.04
CA LEU A 144 5.64 -4.35 -15.26
C LEU A 144 4.92 -4.19 -13.92
N VAL A 145 4.06 -3.18 -13.79
CA VAL A 145 3.20 -2.97 -12.63
C VAL A 145 1.75 -3.24 -13.01
N LEU A 146 1.15 -4.31 -12.48
CA LEU A 146 -0.28 -4.57 -12.60
C LEU A 146 -1.06 -3.73 -11.57
N GLY A 147 -2.26 -3.29 -11.91
CA GLY A 147 -3.05 -2.43 -11.01
C GLY A 147 -2.34 -1.11 -10.69
N ALA A 148 -1.64 -0.54 -11.67
CA ALA A 148 -0.70 0.57 -11.53
C ALA A 148 -1.28 1.86 -10.93
N ALA A 149 -2.61 2.03 -10.93
CA ALA A 149 -3.28 3.18 -10.31
C ALA A 149 -3.80 2.92 -8.89
N GLY A 150 -3.71 1.70 -8.37
CA GLY A 150 -4.09 1.39 -6.98
C GLY A 150 -3.03 1.85 -5.98
N GLY A 151 -3.34 1.85 -4.67
CA GLY A 151 -2.46 2.38 -3.63
C GLY A 151 -1.01 1.88 -3.67
N VAL A 152 -0.78 0.56 -3.76
CA VAL A 152 0.59 -0.01 -3.90
C VAL A 152 1.10 0.06 -5.35
N GLY A 153 0.20 0.19 -6.33
CA GLY A 153 0.57 0.31 -7.75
C GLY A 153 1.24 1.65 -8.06
N VAL A 154 0.64 2.76 -7.60
CA VAL A 154 1.21 4.11 -7.79
C VAL A 154 2.60 4.21 -7.17
N THR A 155 2.79 3.64 -5.96
CA THR A 155 4.10 3.65 -5.29
C THR A 155 5.12 2.76 -6.00
N ALA A 156 4.70 1.64 -6.59
CA ALA A 156 5.59 0.78 -7.37
C ALA A 156 6.03 1.45 -8.69
N VAL A 157 5.12 2.17 -9.37
CA VAL A 157 5.46 2.95 -10.57
C VAL A 157 6.50 4.02 -10.23
N GLU A 158 6.22 4.84 -9.23
CA GLU A 158 7.08 5.94 -8.83
C GLU A 158 8.46 5.46 -8.36
N LEU A 159 8.50 4.47 -7.46
CA LEU A 159 9.75 3.87 -6.99
C LEU A 159 10.53 3.20 -8.11
N GLY A 160 9.87 2.51 -9.04
CA GLY A 160 10.50 1.92 -10.22
C GLY A 160 11.22 2.98 -11.04
N LYS A 161 10.60 4.15 -11.26
CA LYS A 161 11.23 5.28 -11.96
C LYS A 161 12.42 5.84 -11.19
N VAL A 162 12.29 6.04 -9.89
CA VAL A 162 13.39 6.53 -9.04
C VAL A 162 14.56 5.56 -9.00
N MET A 163 14.30 4.26 -9.09
CA MET A 163 15.32 3.20 -9.18
C MET A 163 15.93 3.05 -10.58
N GLY A 164 15.46 3.81 -11.58
CA GLY A 164 16.02 3.82 -12.93
C GLY A 164 15.48 2.73 -13.85
N ALA A 165 14.35 2.12 -13.54
CA ALA A 165 13.70 1.12 -14.39
C ALA A 165 12.92 1.76 -15.55
N THR A 166 12.75 1.02 -16.64
CA THR A 166 11.70 1.26 -17.62
C THR A 166 10.39 0.69 -17.08
N VAL A 167 9.39 1.54 -16.84
CA VAL A 167 8.14 1.13 -16.19
C VAL A 167 7.02 0.98 -17.21
N ILE A 168 6.45 -0.23 -17.29
CA ILE A 168 5.21 -0.53 -18.00
C ILE A 168 4.09 -0.58 -16.96
N ALA A 169 3.19 0.41 -17.01
CA ALA A 169 2.03 0.47 -16.14
C ALA A 169 0.83 -0.19 -16.80
N ALA A 170 0.18 -1.13 -16.10
CA ALA A 170 -1.01 -1.81 -16.60
C ALA A 170 -2.20 -1.58 -15.65
N ALA A 171 -3.34 -1.15 -16.20
CA ALA A 171 -4.56 -0.86 -15.45
C ALA A 171 -5.83 -1.20 -16.27
N SER A 172 -7.01 -1.12 -15.60
CA SER A 172 -8.29 -1.51 -16.19
C SER A 172 -9.00 -0.39 -16.98
N SER A 173 -8.46 0.82 -17.03
CA SER A 173 -9.02 1.93 -17.82
C SER A 173 -7.95 2.96 -18.14
N ASP A 174 -8.19 3.74 -19.18
CA ASP A 174 -7.28 4.81 -19.63
C ASP A 174 -7.16 5.93 -18.59
N GLU A 175 -8.23 6.27 -17.88
CA GLU A 175 -8.19 7.23 -16.78
C GLU A 175 -7.23 6.81 -15.63
N LYS A 176 -7.17 5.51 -15.33
CA LYS A 176 -6.24 4.96 -14.36
C LYS A 176 -4.80 5.00 -14.87
N LEU A 177 -4.62 4.80 -16.15
CA LEU A 177 -3.31 4.86 -16.78
C LEU A 177 -2.75 6.29 -16.79
N GLU A 178 -3.60 7.32 -16.87
CA GLU A 178 -3.14 8.71 -16.77
C GLU A 178 -2.52 9.02 -15.40
N VAL A 179 -3.01 8.40 -14.31
CA VAL A 179 -2.36 8.51 -13.00
C VAL A 179 -0.94 7.92 -13.04
N ALA A 180 -0.79 6.74 -13.61
CA ALA A 180 0.53 6.12 -13.74
C ALA A 180 1.46 6.92 -14.69
N ARG A 181 0.92 7.50 -15.76
CA ARG A 181 1.65 8.41 -16.66
C ARG A 181 2.20 9.62 -15.92
N SER A 182 1.38 10.24 -15.07
CA SER A 182 1.80 11.41 -14.28
C SER A 182 2.93 11.11 -13.29
N LEU A 183 3.10 9.84 -12.92
CA LEU A 183 4.17 9.32 -12.08
C LEU A 183 5.41 8.88 -12.87
N GLY A 184 5.40 9.07 -14.20
CA GLY A 184 6.55 8.81 -15.07
C GLY A 184 6.58 7.42 -15.68
N ALA A 185 5.49 6.65 -15.68
CA ALA A 185 5.44 5.39 -16.42
C ALA A 185 5.77 5.61 -17.90
N ASP A 186 6.69 4.80 -18.45
CA ASP A 186 7.19 4.93 -19.82
C ASP A 186 6.18 4.36 -20.83
N HIS A 187 5.50 3.27 -20.46
CA HIS A 187 4.51 2.60 -21.30
C HIS A 187 3.25 2.30 -20.52
N LEU A 188 2.12 2.29 -21.23
CA LEU A 188 0.79 2.09 -20.67
C LEU A 188 0.08 0.93 -21.38
N VAL A 189 -0.58 0.06 -20.60
CA VAL A 189 -1.37 -1.07 -21.12
C VAL A 189 -2.73 -1.10 -20.44
N ASN A 190 -3.79 -0.91 -21.23
CA ASN A 190 -5.16 -1.11 -20.75
C ASN A 190 -5.55 -2.57 -20.96
N TYR A 191 -5.40 -3.39 -19.90
CA TYR A 191 -5.65 -4.83 -19.98
C TYR A 191 -7.16 -5.20 -20.07
N SER A 192 -8.08 -4.23 -20.02
CA SER A 192 -9.51 -4.46 -20.30
C SER A 192 -9.83 -4.44 -21.79
N THR A 193 -9.01 -3.76 -22.59
CA THR A 193 -9.22 -3.58 -24.04
C THR A 193 -8.08 -4.13 -24.89
N GLN A 194 -6.95 -4.46 -24.30
CA GLN A 194 -5.76 -4.94 -24.97
C GLN A 194 -5.33 -6.29 -24.40
N ASP A 195 -4.77 -7.16 -25.25
CA ASP A 195 -4.07 -8.36 -24.77
C ASP A 195 -2.77 -7.97 -24.08
N LEU A 196 -2.69 -8.26 -22.77
CA LEU A 196 -1.56 -7.89 -21.93
C LEU A 196 -0.23 -8.47 -22.47
N ARG A 197 -0.25 -9.73 -22.87
CA ARG A 197 0.97 -10.42 -23.32
C ARG A 197 1.47 -9.89 -24.66
N GLU A 198 0.59 -9.70 -25.63
CA GLU A 198 0.96 -9.18 -26.95
C GLU A 198 1.46 -7.73 -26.84
N ARG A 199 0.82 -6.89 -26.02
CA ARG A 199 1.28 -5.52 -25.79
C ARG A 199 2.68 -5.48 -25.11
N ILE A 200 2.94 -6.31 -24.12
CA ILE A 200 4.27 -6.39 -23.51
C ILE A 200 5.30 -6.86 -24.52
N LYS A 201 4.97 -7.85 -25.35
CA LYS A 201 5.85 -8.34 -26.41
C LYS A 201 6.21 -7.25 -27.42
N GLU A 202 5.22 -6.44 -27.84
CA GLU A 202 5.46 -5.30 -28.74
C GLU A 202 6.36 -4.24 -28.08
N ILE A 203 6.06 -3.83 -26.85
CA ILE A 203 6.81 -2.82 -26.11
C ILE A 203 8.28 -3.24 -25.91
N THR A 204 8.50 -4.52 -25.59
CA THR A 204 9.83 -5.04 -25.26
C THR A 204 10.56 -5.64 -26.47
N GLY A 205 10.00 -5.56 -27.69
CA GLY A 205 10.58 -6.22 -28.87
C GLY A 205 10.72 -7.74 -28.73
N GLY A 206 9.90 -8.36 -27.87
CA GLY A 206 9.92 -9.80 -27.57
C GLY A 206 10.88 -10.22 -26.45
N ALA A 207 11.67 -9.31 -25.87
CA ALA A 207 12.59 -9.63 -24.76
C ALA A 207 11.86 -10.00 -23.45
N GLY A 208 10.67 -9.45 -23.24
CA GLY A 208 9.90 -9.62 -22.01
C GLY A 208 10.31 -8.62 -20.93
N VAL A 209 9.76 -8.79 -19.73
CA VAL A 209 9.99 -7.90 -18.58
C VAL A 209 10.83 -8.59 -17.49
N ASP A 210 11.73 -7.85 -16.85
CA ASP A 210 12.62 -8.39 -15.82
C ASP A 210 11.90 -8.60 -14.51
N VAL A 211 10.98 -7.69 -14.16
CA VAL A 211 10.21 -7.75 -12.93
C VAL A 211 8.73 -7.53 -13.22
N VAL A 212 7.88 -8.36 -12.61
CA VAL A 212 6.43 -8.14 -12.52
C VAL A 212 6.09 -7.83 -11.07
N TYR A 213 5.39 -6.73 -10.83
CA TYR A 213 4.81 -6.35 -9.54
C TYR A 213 3.29 -6.56 -9.60
N ASP A 214 2.78 -7.60 -8.91
CA ASP A 214 1.36 -7.99 -9.02
C ASP A 214 0.61 -7.92 -7.68
N PRO A 215 -0.17 -6.87 -7.44
CA PRO A 215 -1.15 -6.79 -6.37
C PRO A 215 -2.55 -7.29 -6.79
N VAL A 216 -2.75 -7.68 -8.06
CA VAL A 216 -4.06 -7.95 -8.66
C VAL A 216 -4.39 -9.44 -8.65
N GLY A 217 -3.46 -10.26 -9.14
CA GLY A 217 -3.70 -11.70 -9.30
C GLY A 217 -4.74 -12.03 -10.38
N GLY A 218 -5.49 -13.12 -10.16
CA GLY A 218 -6.59 -13.55 -11.03
C GLY A 218 -6.15 -13.85 -12.47
N PRO A 219 -6.93 -13.43 -13.48
CA PRO A 219 -6.69 -13.79 -14.88
C PRO A 219 -5.43 -13.15 -15.48
N TYR A 220 -4.86 -12.15 -14.82
CA TYR A 220 -3.67 -11.43 -15.33
C TYR A 220 -2.35 -12.11 -14.96
N THR A 221 -2.35 -13.02 -13.99
CA THR A 221 -1.14 -13.68 -13.49
C THR A 221 -0.43 -14.50 -14.58
N GLU A 222 -1.14 -15.40 -15.24
CA GLU A 222 -0.51 -16.27 -16.27
C GLU A 222 0.02 -15.47 -17.47
N PRO A 223 -0.74 -14.53 -18.07
CA PRO A 223 -0.22 -13.63 -19.11
C PRO A 223 1.05 -12.88 -18.68
N ALA A 224 1.07 -12.34 -17.45
CA ALA A 224 2.24 -11.64 -16.93
C ALA A 224 3.46 -12.56 -16.71
N VAL A 225 3.27 -13.78 -16.19
CA VAL A 225 4.35 -14.78 -16.07
C VAL A 225 4.88 -15.18 -17.44
N ARG A 226 4.01 -15.34 -18.45
CA ARG A 226 4.42 -15.61 -19.82
C ARG A 226 5.19 -14.47 -20.46
N SER A 227 5.04 -13.26 -19.95
CA SER A 227 5.72 -12.05 -20.42
C SER A 227 7.08 -11.80 -19.73
N LEU A 228 7.48 -12.63 -18.75
CA LEU A 228 8.78 -12.51 -18.10
C LEU A 228 9.91 -12.73 -19.12
N ALA A 229 10.98 -11.98 -18.95
CA ALA A 229 12.27 -12.22 -19.60
C ALA A 229 12.99 -13.45 -19.00
N TRP A 230 14.12 -13.82 -19.56
CA TRP A 230 14.99 -14.85 -18.98
C TRP A 230 15.48 -14.42 -17.59
N LYS A 231 15.31 -15.29 -16.57
CA LYS A 231 15.57 -15.02 -15.15
C LYS A 231 14.70 -13.92 -14.54
N GLY A 232 13.56 -13.59 -15.14
CA GLY A 232 12.62 -12.62 -14.61
C GLY A 232 12.06 -13.01 -13.23
N ARG A 233 11.62 -12.02 -12.47
CA ARG A 233 11.06 -12.18 -11.11
C ARG A 233 9.63 -11.70 -11.08
N TYR A 234 8.72 -12.58 -10.67
CA TYR A 234 7.32 -12.24 -10.48
C TYR A 234 7.04 -12.05 -8.98
N LEU A 235 6.70 -10.84 -8.58
CA LEU A 235 6.43 -10.49 -7.19
C LEU A 235 4.94 -10.68 -6.87
N VAL A 236 4.64 -11.57 -5.95
CA VAL A 236 3.29 -11.80 -5.43
C VAL A 236 3.05 -10.81 -4.28
N ILE A 237 2.28 -9.74 -4.56
CA ILE A 237 1.97 -8.68 -3.58
C ILE A 237 0.58 -8.91 -2.97
N GLY A 238 -0.40 -9.29 -3.79
CA GLY A 238 -1.78 -9.47 -3.36
C GLY A 238 -2.67 -10.07 -4.43
N PHE A 239 -3.97 -10.17 -4.10
CA PHE A 239 -4.98 -10.80 -4.94
C PHE A 239 -6.25 -9.94 -4.98
N ALA A 240 -6.11 -8.67 -5.38
CA ALA A 240 -7.25 -7.74 -5.41
C ALA A 240 -8.34 -8.12 -6.42
N ALA A 241 -8.04 -9.02 -7.38
CA ALA A 241 -9.07 -9.61 -8.25
C ALA A 241 -9.98 -10.61 -7.52
N GLY A 242 -9.58 -11.06 -6.32
CA GLY A 242 -10.34 -12.00 -5.47
C GLY A 242 -9.82 -13.43 -5.56
N ASP A 243 -9.60 -13.96 -6.75
CA ASP A 243 -9.16 -15.33 -6.94
C ASP A 243 -7.64 -15.49 -6.83
N ILE A 244 -7.21 -16.49 -6.05
CA ILE A 244 -5.81 -16.91 -6.02
C ILE A 244 -5.53 -17.77 -7.26
N PRO A 245 -4.67 -17.33 -8.19
CA PRO A 245 -4.47 -18.00 -9.47
C PRO A 245 -3.75 -19.33 -9.31
N LYS A 246 -4.12 -20.30 -10.14
CA LYS A 246 -3.38 -21.56 -10.30
C LYS A 246 -2.44 -21.41 -11.47
N LEU A 247 -1.13 -21.44 -11.22
CA LEU A 247 -0.11 -21.25 -12.24
C LEU A 247 0.53 -22.59 -12.63
N PRO A 248 0.62 -22.92 -13.95
CA PRO A 248 1.44 -24.03 -14.44
C PRO A 248 2.93 -23.71 -14.18
N ILE A 249 3.54 -24.37 -13.19
CA ILE A 249 4.89 -24.04 -12.71
C ILE A 249 6.00 -24.32 -13.74
N ASN A 250 5.73 -25.15 -14.76
CA ASN A 250 6.64 -25.37 -15.89
C ASN A 250 6.96 -24.07 -16.66
N LEU A 251 6.11 -23.05 -16.59
CA LEU A 251 6.38 -21.74 -17.18
C LEU A 251 7.61 -21.06 -16.57
N LEU A 252 7.82 -21.26 -15.27
CA LEU A 252 9.01 -20.74 -14.59
C LEU A 252 10.28 -21.50 -15.02
N LEU A 253 10.19 -22.82 -15.14
CA LEU A 253 11.31 -23.66 -15.62
C LEU A 253 11.81 -23.18 -16.99
N LEU A 254 10.89 -22.96 -17.95
CA LEU A 254 11.23 -22.60 -19.33
C LEU A 254 11.93 -21.24 -19.46
N LYS A 255 11.79 -20.37 -18.46
CA LYS A 255 12.37 -19.02 -18.43
C LYS A 255 13.47 -18.86 -17.38
N GLY A 256 13.78 -19.90 -16.60
CA GLY A 256 14.63 -19.77 -15.41
C GLY A 256 14.14 -18.69 -14.44
N ALA A 257 12.83 -18.41 -14.46
CA ALA A 257 12.21 -17.32 -13.72
C ALA A 257 11.89 -17.71 -12.27
N SER A 258 11.64 -16.71 -11.42
CA SER A 258 11.31 -16.89 -10.01
C SER A 258 9.93 -16.32 -9.69
N LEU A 259 9.19 -17.05 -8.85
CA LEU A 259 7.98 -16.56 -8.18
C LEU A 259 8.34 -16.16 -6.75
N VAL A 260 8.16 -14.90 -6.39
CA VAL A 260 8.70 -14.30 -5.16
C VAL A 260 7.57 -13.74 -4.32
N GLY A 261 7.34 -14.31 -3.15
CA GLY A 261 6.37 -13.79 -2.19
C GLY A 261 6.84 -12.49 -1.52
N VAL A 262 5.92 -11.56 -1.32
CA VAL A 262 6.15 -10.30 -0.61
C VAL A 262 5.17 -10.19 0.54
N PHE A 263 5.65 -10.39 1.77
CA PHE A 263 4.84 -10.25 2.98
C PHE A 263 5.46 -9.20 3.91
N PHE A 264 5.16 -7.94 3.63
CA PHE A 264 5.75 -6.79 4.31
C PHE A 264 5.59 -6.85 5.83
N GLY A 265 4.39 -7.17 6.35
CA GLY A 265 4.15 -7.20 7.81
C GLY A 265 5.07 -8.18 8.55
N ALA A 266 5.37 -9.35 7.96
CA ALA A 266 6.31 -10.30 8.53
C ALA A 266 7.76 -9.82 8.39
N PHE A 267 8.13 -9.21 7.25
CA PHE A 267 9.45 -8.63 7.03
C PHE A 267 9.76 -7.55 8.06
N ALA A 268 8.86 -6.58 8.26
CA ALA A 268 9.08 -5.48 9.20
C ALA A 268 9.30 -5.96 10.65
N LYS A 269 8.61 -7.04 11.04
CA LYS A 269 8.76 -7.67 12.38
C LYS A 269 10.07 -8.47 12.50
N ARG A 270 10.50 -9.16 11.44
CA ARG A 270 11.66 -10.07 11.46
C ARG A 270 12.99 -9.37 11.18
N GLU A 271 12.95 -8.32 10.36
CA GLU A 271 14.12 -7.59 9.88
C GLU A 271 14.01 -6.07 10.17
N PRO A 272 13.75 -5.66 11.43
CA PRO A 272 13.45 -4.27 11.78
C PRO A 272 14.61 -3.31 11.45
N LYS A 273 15.86 -3.78 11.49
CA LYS A 273 17.04 -2.96 11.14
C LYS A 273 17.05 -2.63 9.63
N VAL A 274 16.71 -3.61 8.78
CA VAL A 274 16.62 -3.40 7.33
C VAL A 274 15.45 -2.47 7.01
N GLN A 275 14.30 -2.66 7.68
CA GLN A 275 13.15 -1.77 7.53
C GLN A 275 13.48 -0.34 7.96
N LEU A 276 14.21 -0.15 9.06
CA LEU A 276 14.62 1.19 9.49
C LEU A 276 15.52 1.87 8.44
N GLN A 277 16.40 1.13 7.77
CA GLN A 277 17.21 1.66 6.69
C GLN A 277 16.33 2.05 5.48
N ASN A 278 15.35 1.22 5.11
CA ASN A 278 14.40 1.54 4.06
C ASN A 278 13.62 2.83 4.37
N VAL A 279 13.20 3.01 5.62
CA VAL A 279 12.51 4.24 6.07
C VAL A 279 13.39 5.47 5.85
N ARG A 280 14.67 5.42 6.26
CA ARG A 280 15.59 6.54 6.08
C ARG A 280 15.74 6.94 4.61
N GLU A 281 15.91 5.98 3.73
CA GLU A 281 16.06 6.21 2.30
C GLU A 281 14.77 6.77 1.68
N LEU A 282 13.60 6.24 2.08
CA LEU A 282 12.30 6.77 1.63
C LEU A 282 12.06 8.20 2.12
N TRP A 283 12.42 8.51 3.39
CA TRP A 283 12.30 9.87 3.93
C TRP A 283 13.20 10.85 3.18
N GLU A 284 14.42 10.47 2.85
CA GLU A 284 15.31 11.31 2.01
C GLU A 284 14.68 11.58 0.64
N MET A 285 14.06 10.58 0.01
CA MET A 285 13.39 10.74 -1.28
C MET A 285 12.14 11.65 -1.18
N LEU A 286 11.38 11.56 -0.09
CA LEU A 286 10.22 12.41 0.16
C LEU A 286 10.63 13.86 0.46
N GLU A 287 11.60 14.07 1.34
CA GLU A 287 12.09 15.42 1.68
C GLU A 287 12.78 16.13 0.50
N THR A 288 13.40 15.37 -0.40
CA THR A 288 13.99 15.92 -1.63
C THR A 288 13.02 16.06 -2.79
N GLY A 289 11.75 15.69 -2.60
CA GLY A 289 10.70 15.76 -3.63
C GLY A 289 10.85 14.77 -4.78
N LYS A 290 11.69 13.74 -4.61
CA LYS A 290 11.81 12.63 -5.57
C LYS A 290 10.60 11.73 -5.56
N LEU A 291 9.91 11.61 -4.42
CA LEU A 291 8.65 10.92 -4.27
C LEU A 291 7.53 11.93 -3.96
N LYS A 292 6.38 11.75 -4.61
CA LYS A 292 5.20 12.62 -4.49
C LYS A 292 3.95 11.77 -4.27
N PRO A 293 3.61 11.45 -3.00
CA PRO A 293 2.48 10.58 -2.69
C PRO A 293 1.18 11.04 -3.33
N VAL A 294 0.49 10.10 -3.98
CA VAL A 294 -0.78 10.37 -4.67
C VAL A 294 -1.95 10.04 -3.75
N VAL A 295 -2.68 11.08 -3.36
CA VAL A 295 -3.99 10.96 -2.69
C VAL A 295 -5.07 11.01 -3.78
N GLY A 296 -5.88 9.97 -3.86
CA GLY A 296 -6.96 9.88 -4.84
C GLY A 296 -8.28 10.44 -4.33
N GLU A 297 -8.62 10.08 -3.11
CA GLU A 297 -9.89 10.45 -2.49
C GLU A 297 -9.68 10.76 -1.01
N VAL A 298 -10.34 11.82 -0.52
CA VAL A 298 -10.43 12.15 0.90
C VAL A 298 -11.90 12.21 1.28
N HIS A 299 -12.29 11.46 2.29
CA HIS A 299 -13.66 11.38 2.78
C HIS A 299 -13.73 11.74 4.26
N PRO A 300 -14.72 12.50 4.73
CA PRO A 300 -14.98 12.63 6.15
C PRO A 300 -15.37 11.27 6.75
N LEU A 301 -15.23 11.11 8.06
CA LEU A 301 -15.53 9.86 8.76
C LEU A 301 -16.95 9.33 8.47
N GLU A 302 -17.93 10.23 8.32
CA GLU A 302 -19.33 9.90 8.03
C GLU A 302 -19.51 9.23 6.66
N ASP A 303 -18.63 9.53 5.71
CA ASP A 303 -18.66 9.00 4.36
C ASP A 303 -17.80 7.72 4.20
N TYR A 304 -17.43 7.07 5.31
CA TYR A 304 -16.64 5.83 5.30
C TYR A 304 -17.15 4.78 4.30
N ALA A 305 -18.47 4.67 4.15
CA ALA A 305 -19.06 3.68 3.26
C ALA A 305 -18.71 3.96 1.78
N LYS A 306 -18.60 5.24 1.37
CA LYS A 306 -18.14 5.62 0.02
C LYS A 306 -16.67 5.24 -0.17
N ALA A 307 -15.84 5.57 0.83
CA ALA A 307 -14.41 5.25 0.83
C ALA A 307 -14.15 3.74 0.68
N PHE A 308 -14.82 2.91 1.47
CA PHE A 308 -14.69 1.46 1.37
C PHE A 308 -15.23 0.89 0.05
N ARG A 309 -16.36 1.42 -0.47
CA ARG A 309 -16.91 1.00 -1.77
C ARG A 309 -15.97 1.30 -2.93
N SER A 310 -15.22 2.40 -2.90
CA SER A 310 -14.25 2.71 -3.95
C SER A 310 -13.10 1.69 -3.99
N LEU A 311 -12.66 1.20 -2.82
CA LEU A 311 -11.68 0.11 -2.73
C LEU A 311 -12.25 -1.23 -3.19
N GLU A 312 -13.43 -1.64 -2.68
CA GLU A 312 -14.08 -2.89 -3.07
C GLU A 312 -14.39 -2.93 -4.57
N GLY A 313 -14.91 -1.84 -5.12
CA GLY A 313 -15.21 -1.67 -6.54
C GLY A 313 -13.98 -1.48 -7.42
N ARG A 314 -12.80 -1.37 -6.80
CA ARG A 314 -11.54 -1.12 -7.50
C ARG A 314 -11.61 0.12 -8.40
N THR A 315 -12.37 1.15 -7.97
CA THR A 315 -12.48 2.43 -8.68
C THR A 315 -11.48 3.46 -8.20
N ALA A 316 -10.91 3.28 -7.01
CA ALA A 316 -9.91 4.15 -6.41
C ALA A 316 -8.70 4.36 -7.33
N LYS A 317 -8.20 5.61 -7.34
CA LYS A 317 -6.99 6.06 -8.05
C LYS A 317 -6.04 6.66 -7.02
N GLY A 318 -4.97 5.95 -6.64
CA GLY A 318 -4.11 6.34 -5.53
C GLY A 318 -4.67 5.91 -4.17
N LYS A 319 -4.37 6.69 -3.13
CA LYS A 319 -4.80 6.38 -1.75
C LYS A 319 -6.20 6.93 -1.47
N VAL A 320 -6.95 6.17 -0.70
CA VAL A 320 -8.24 6.56 -0.13
C VAL A 320 -8.03 6.88 1.34
N VAL A 321 -8.41 8.07 1.75
CA VAL A 321 -8.14 8.62 3.08
C VAL A 321 -9.43 8.98 3.78
N ILE A 322 -9.52 8.64 5.06
CA ILE A 322 -10.54 9.17 5.99
C ILE A 322 -9.91 10.36 6.71
N ASP A 323 -10.53 11.52 6.54
CA ASP A 323 -10.20 12.73 7.28
C ASP A 323 -10.86 12.67 8.67
N LEU A 324 -10.04 12.80 9.70
CA LEU A 324 -10.42 12.78 11.11
C LEU A 324 -10.06 14.13 11.78
N GLY A 325 -9.47 15.05 11.02
CA GLY A 325 -9.13 16.41 11.48
C GLY A 325 -10.38 17.18 11.88
N ARG A 326 -10.27 17.93 12.98
CA ARG A 326 -11.32 18.84 13.49
C ARG A 326 -11.10 20.24 12.94
#